data_85de8d57ade1dc69b9306544834837e2
#
_entry.id   85de8d57ade1dc69b9306544834837e2
#
_cell.length_a   1.000
_cell.length_b   1.000
_cell.length_c   1.000
_cell.angle_alpha   90.00
_cell.angle_beta   90.00
_cell.angle_gamma   90.00
#
_symmetry.space_group_name_H-M   'P 1'
#
loop_
_entity.id
_entity.type
_entity.pdbx_description
1 polymer ?
#
loop_
_entity_poly.entity_id
_entity_poly.type
_entity_poly.pdbx_seq_one_letter_code
_entity_poly.pdbx_strand_id
1 'polypeptide(L)'
;MRPPCFSLYEFMRISDSEYIGTSAYNQNLHSSETILFADYSQRLGSFFFDINPGLSFLTYRLKGMRSINHLTPRLQARATYRIDKVQQLQFMFALGNTYPRINTINNVEQQIDPIIILKGNSNMDNSILLNPRLSHTLNLNKFALQTGVSYFYQNHSIISDYYIRDGHLISTFRDDCIYHRPSADMSITYKPSGTLNMKLSGQWVEHLVRGGAEHRNLSAFSGTAMINYYVRDFSFGASIASPARDLIDSQISRKTFWRYQLSAMWNHGNWAIEANANNLFMMKNNIVDELSASYYSFKQIDQSSSYNQYANLKIVYSFDYGKKTSKSPDYKHQNSESAILK
;
A
#
# COMPACT_ATOMS: atom_id res chain seq x y z
N MET A 1 32.50 -13.21 1.96
CA MET A 1 31.39 -14.15 1.72
C MET A 1 30.71 -14.38 3.07
N ARG A 2 29.45 -14.05 3.24
CA ARG A 2 28.68 -14.48 4.41
C ARG A 2 28.15 -15.89 4.12
N PRO A 3 28.19 -16.83 5.06
CA PRO A 3 27.59 -18.12 4.87
C PRO A 3 26.06 -17.95 4.63
N PRO A 4 25.44 -18.82 3.82
CA PRO A 4 23.99 -18.80 3.66
C PRO A 4 23.33 -19.02 5.04
N CYS A 5 22.30 -18.22 5.32
CA CYS A 5 21.49 -18.36 6.51
C CYS A 5 20.11 -18.89 6.10
N PHE A 6 19.50 -19.71 6.96
CA PHE A 6 18.14 -20.21 6.75
C PHE A 6 17.22 -19.58 7.77
N SER A 7 16.06 -19.11 7.30
CA SER A 7 15.03 -18.52 8.15
C SER A 7 13.71 -19.27 7.96
N LEU A 8 13.07 -19.60 9.08
CA LEU A 8 11.75 -20.21 9.11
C LEU A 8 10.76 -19.26 9.78
N TYR A 9 9.65 -18.98 9.11
CA TYR A 9 8.56 -18.17 9.66
C TYR A 9 7.28 -19.01 9.68
N GLU A 10 6.56 -18.96 10.78
CA GLU A 10 5.27 -19.60 10.92
C GLU A 10 4.23 -18.54 11.32
N PHE A 11 3.13 -18.50 10.57
CA PHE A 11 2.00 -17.62 10.81
C PHE A 11 0.75 -18.45 10.98
N MET A 12 0.11 -18.34 12.14
CA MET A 12 -1.20 -18.92 12.37
C MET A 12 -2.21 -17.80 12.58
N ARG A 13 -3.33 -17.91 11.91
CA ARG A 13 -4.44 -16.96 12.05
C ARG A 13 -5.77 -17.69 12.16
N ILE A 14 -6.55 -17.30 13.15
CA ILE A 14 -7.94 -17.69 13.30
C ILE A 14 -8.77 -16.41 13.11
N SER A 15 -9.75 -16.46 12.23
CA SER A 15 -10.66 -15.36 11.99
C SER A 15 -12.09 -15.88 12.17
N ASP A 16 -12.82 -15.25 13.07
CA ASP A 16 -14.22 -15.56 13.37
C ASP A 16 -15.12 -14.44 12.82
N SER A 17 -16.26 -14.83 12.26
CA SER A 17 -17.29 -13.93 11.80
C SER A 17 -18.64 -14.43 12.28
N GLU A 18 -19.37 -13.59 13.01
CA GLU A 18 -20.70 -13.88 13.51
C GLU A 18 -21.71 -12.95 12.84
N TYR A 19 -22.80 -13.52 12.34
CA TYR A 19 -23.95 -12.80 11.82
C TYR A 19 -25.15 -13.04 12.72
N ILE A 20 -25.70 -11.96 13.28
CA ILE A 20 -26.88 -11.95 14.13
C ILE A 20 -28.00 -11.25 13.35
N GLY A 21 -28.91 -12.02 12.78
CA GLY A 21 -30.03 -11.54 11.98
C GLY A 21 -31.17 -12.54 12.00
N THR A 22 -32.00 -12.54 10.94
CA THR A 22 -33.11 -13.51 10.76
C THR A 22 -32.64 -14.96 10.76
N SER A 23 -31.37 -15.23 10.40
CA SER A 23 -30.71 -16.51 10.58
C SER A 23 -29.34 -16.25 11.22
N ALA A 24 -29.20 -16.56 12.51
CA ALA A 24 -27.92 -16.46 13.21
C ALA A 24 -26.92 -17.47 12.64
N TYR A 25 -25.71 -17.02 12.36
CA TYR A 25 -24.66 -17.85 11.77
C TYR A 25 -23.27 -17.45 12.25
N ASN A 26 -22.46 -18.44 12.55
CA ASN A 26 -21.07 -18.26 12.95
C ASN A 26 -20.16 -18.96 11.93
N GLN A 27 -19.27 -18.22 11.28
CA GLN A 27 -18.26 -18.73 10.37
C GLN A 27 -16.86 -18.52 10.94
N ASN A 28 -16.01 -19.52 10.71
CA ASN A 28 -14.66 -19.54 11.22
C ASN A 28 -13.69 -19.95 10.10
N LEU A 29 -12.61 -19.18 9.96
CA LEU A 29 -11.50 -19.45 9.06
C LEU A 29 -10.22 -19.71 9.84
N HIS A 30 -9.72 -20.93 9.76
CA HIS A 30 -8.38 -21.28 10.20
C HIS A 30 -7.41 -21.18 9.03
N SER A 31 -6.32 -20.46 9.21
CA SER A 31 -5.21 -20.43 8.25
C SER A 31 -3.88 -20.59 8.95
N SER A 32 -2.99 -21.35 8.34
CA SER A 32 -1.61 -21.53 8.76
C SER A 32 -0.70 -21.40 7.54
N GLU A 33 0.33 -20.59 7.65
CA GLU A 33 1.34 -20.45 6.60
C GLU A 33 2.73 -20.62 7.21
N THR A 34 3.48 -21.61 6.69
CA THR A 34 4.88 -21.83 7.04
C THR A 34 5.74 -21.41 5.85
N ILE A 35 6.68 -20.52 6.07
CA ILE A 35 7.57 -20.00 5.03
C ILE A 35 9.01 -20.33 5.39
N LEU A 36 9.69 -21.01 4.47
CA LEU A 36 11.12 -21.32 4.55
C LEU A 36 11.87 -20.45 3.55
N PHE A 37 12.91 -19.75 3.99
CA PHE A 37 13.82 -18.98 3.15
C PHE A 37 15.27 -19.41 3.35
N ALA A 38 16.05 -19.31 2.26
CA ALA A 38 17.49 -19.32 2.30
C ALA A 38 18.01 -17.93 1.91
N ASP A 39 18.83 -17.33 2.78
CA ASP A 39 19.37 -16.01 2.57
C ASP A 39 20.80 -16.10 2.03
N TYR A 40 21.05 -15.48 0.87
CA TYR A 40 22.39 -15.38 0.30
C TYR A 40 22.68 -13.97 -0.14
N SER A 41 23.75 -13.39 0.40
CA SER A 41 24.20 -12.05 0.00
C SER A 41 25.70 -12.03 -0.30
N GLN A 42 26.08 -11.36 -1.40
CA GLN A 42 27.45 -11.25 -1.82
C GLN A 42 27.75 -9.89 -2.45
N ARG A 43 28.98 -9.42 -2.22
CA ARG A 43 29.52 -8.23 -2.87
C ARG A 43 30.72 -8.62 -3.74
N LEU A 44 30.66 -8.27 -5.03
CA LEU A 44 31.69 -8.48 -6.02
C LEU A 44 32.06 -7.13 -6.65
N GLY A 45 33.06 -6.47 -6.11
CA GLY A 45 33.48 -5.14 -6.57
C GLY A 45 32.35 -4.11 -6.49
N SER A 46 31.89 -3.64 -7.65
CA SER A 46 30.77 -2.68 -7.79
C SER A 46 29.39 -3.31 -7.72
N PHE A 47 29.28 -4.65 -7.74
CA PHE A 47 28.04 -5.38 -7.63
C PHE A 47 27.80 -5.82 -6.19
N PHE A 48 26.55 -5.63 -5.74
CA PHE A 48 26.02 -6.25 -4.54
C PHE A 48 24.72 -6.95 -4.92
N PHE A 49 24.57 -8.20 -4.52
CA PHE A 49 23.31 -8.92 -4.67
C PHE A 49 22.93 -9.66 -3.40
N ASP A 50 21.65 -9.76 -3.23
CA ASP A 50 20.96 -10.37 -2.11
C ASP A 50 19.78 -11.16 -2.69
N ILE A 51 19.77 -12.48 -2.46
CA ILE A 51 18.80 -13.38 -3.05
C ILE A 51 18.27 -14.28 -1.94
N ASN A 52 16.95 -14.28 -1.77
CA ASN A 52 16.24 -14.98 -0.74
C ASN A 52 15.17 -15.89 -1.37
N PRO A 53 15.56 -17.05 -1.95
CA PRO A 53 14.60 -18.05 -2.42
C PRO A 53 13.89 -18.69 -1.24
N GLY A 54 12.63 -19.04 -1.42
CA GLY A 54 11.83 -19.65 -0.36
C GLY A 54 10.66 -20.46 -0.88
N LEU A 55 10.00 -21.13 0.03
CA LEU A 55 8.77 -21.89 -0.19
C LEU A 55 7.76 -21.54 0.88
N SER A 56 6.51 -21.34 0.49
CA SER A 56 5.37 -21.14 1.36
C SER A 56 4.47 -22.37 1.32
N PHE A 57 4.21 -22.94 2.48
CA PHE A 57 3.22 -23.99 2.72
C PHE A 57 2.03 -23.34 3.39
N LEU A 58 0.97 -23.10 2.63
CA LEU A 58 -0.25 -22.48 3.10
C LEU A 58 -1.34 -23.53 3.23
N THR A 59 -1.98 -23.55 4.38
CA THR A 59 -3.19 -24.34 4.63
C THR A 59 -4.27 -23.41 5.17
N TYR A 60 -5.47 -23.48 4.61
CA TYR A 60 -6.63 -22.81 5.18
C TYR A 60 -7.89 -23.66 5.07
N ARG A 61 -8.80 -23.45 6.04
CA ARG A 61 -10.05 -24.16 6.13
C ARG A 61 -11.15 -23.26 6.66
N LEU A 62 -12.19 -23.10 5.87
CA LEU A 62 -13.45 -22.50 6.32
C LEU A 62 -14.29 -23.58 7.04
N LYS A 63 -15.01 -23.22 8.11
CA LYS A 63 -15.90 -24.12 8.86
C LYS A 63 -16.88 -24.82 7.91
N GLY A 64 -16.96 -26.15 8.00
CA GLY A 64 -17.80 -26.97 7.13
C GLY A 64 -17.23 -27.28 5.76
N MET A 65 -16.03 -26.75 5.39
CA MET A 65 -15.37 -26.98 4.12
C MET A 65 -14.13 -27.88 4.28
N ARG A 66 -13.64 -28.39 3.16
CA ARG A 66 -12.37 -29.13 3.13
C ARG A 66 -11.21 -28.16 3.33
N SER A 67 -10.12 -28.68 3.90
CA SER A 67 -8.86 -27.95 3.98
C SER A 67 -8.27 -27.78 2.58
N ILE A 68 -7.80 -26.58 2.28
CA ILE A 68 -7.12 -26.23 1.03
C ILE A 68 -5.65 -26.02 1.35
N ASN A 69 -4.78 -26.65 0.57
CA ASN A 69 -3.32 -26.61 0.77
C ASN A 69 -2.65 -26.11 -0.50
N HIS A 70 -1.73 -25.16 -0.34
CA HIS A 70 -0.94 -24.61 -1.42
C HIS A 70 0.55 -24.66 -1.08
N LEU A 71 1.34 -25.08 -2.06
CA LEU A 71 2.80 -24.94 -2.04
C LEU A 71 3.16 -23.90 -3.09
N THR A 72 3.71 -22.76 -2.65
CA THR A 72 4.02 -21.64 -3.53
C THR A 72 5.50 -21.25 -3.42
N PRO A 73 6.25 -21.12 -4.54
CA PRO A 73 7.58 -20.57 -4.50
C PRO A 73 7.56 -19.10 -4.08
N ARG A 74 8.57 -18.71 -3.32
CA ARG A 74 8.82 -17.34 -2.92
C ARG A 74 10.23 -16.93 -3.33
N LEU A 75 10.38 -15.69 -3.74
CA LEU A 75 11.68 -15.14 -4.08
C LEU A 75 11.71 -13.67 -3.77
N GLN A 76 12.71 -13.25 -3.00
CA GLN A 76 13.10 -11.85 -2.93
C GLN A 76 14.52 -11.76 -3.48
N ALA A 77 14.75 -10.83 -4.40
CA ALA A 77 16.06 -10.60 -4.96
C ALA A 77 16.32 -9.10 -5.08
N ARG A 78 17.55 -8.71 -4.76
CA ARG A 78 18.06 -7.36 -4.96
C ARG A 78 19.43 -7.44 -5.60
N ALA A 79 19.62 -6.71 -6.69
CA ALA A 79 20.92 -6.50 -7.28
C ALA A 79 21.20 -5.01 -7.36
N THR A 80 22.34 -4.56 -6.86
CA THR A 80 22.77 -3.16 -6.95
C THR A 80 24.11 -3.11 -7.67
N TYR A 81 24.16 -2.33 -8.73
CA TYR A 81 25.36 -2.05 -9.48
C TYR A 81 25.75 -0.59 -9.30
N ARG A 82 26.89 -0.33 -8.67
CA ARG A 82 27.47 1.00 -8.58
C ARG A 82 28.26 1.28 -9.86
N ILE A 83 27.71 2.13 -10.73
CA ILE A 83 28.34 2.54 -11.98
C ILE A 83 29.60 3.35 -11.66
N ASP A 84 29.46 4.34 -10.75
CA ASP A 84 30.52 5.19 -10.26
C ASP A 84 30.20 5.70 -8.84
N LYS A 85 30.88 6.78 -8.38
CA LYS A 85 30.68 7.36 -7.05
C LYS A 85 29.33 8.07 -6.89
N VAL A 86 28.70 8.48 -7.99
CA VAL A 86 27.46 9.29 -7.99
C VAL A 86 26.27 8.54 -8.59
N GLN A 87 26.49 7.41 -9.26
CA GLN A 87 25.45 6.66 -9.98
C GLN A 87 25.36 5.22 -9.54
N GLN A 88 24.13 4.75 -9.37
CA GLN A 88 23.82 3.34 -9.14
C GLN A 88 22.55 2.91 -9.85
N LEU A 89 22.55 1.65 -10.30
CA LEU A 89 21.38 0.91 -10.73
C LEU A 89 21.00 -0.09 -9.65
N GLN A 90 19.70 -0.24 -9.39
CA GLN A 90 19.18 -1.26 -8.48
C GLN A 90 18.03 -1.98 -9.17
N PHE A 91 18.12 -3.29 -9.19
CA PHE A 91 17.04 -4.19 -9.54
C PHE A 91 16.50 -4.85 -8.27
N MET A 92 15.18 -4.88 -8.13
CA MET A 92 14.48 -5.61 -7.08
C MET A 92 13.44 -6.52 -7.74
N PHE A 93 13.26 -7.68 -7.17
CA PHE A 93 12.27 -8.65 -7.57
C PHE A 93 11.63 -9.28 -6.35
N ALA A 94 10.30 -9.35 -6.34
CA ALA A 94 9.55 -10.06 -5.32
C ALA A 94 8.54 -11.01 -5.99
N LEU A 95 8.55 -12.26 -5.56
CA LEU A 95 7.55 -13.28 -5.89
C LEU A 95 6.97 -13.79 -4.58
N GLY A 96 5.65 -13.82 -4.48
CA GLY A 96 4.94 -14.28 -3.30
C GLY A 96 3.51 -14.72 -3.64
N ASN A 97 2.74 -14.95 -2.60
CA ASN A 97 1.34 -15.31 -2.71
C ASN A 97 0.50 -14.55 -1.67
N THR A 98 -0.80 -14.50 -1.92
CA THR A 98 -1.80 -14.08 -0.94
C THR A 98 -3.03 -14.97 -1.08
N TYR A 99 -3.71 -15.23 0.02
CA TYR A 99 -4.91 -16.05 0.07
C TYR A 99 -6.14 -15.22 0.40
N PRO A 100 -7.35 -15.70 0.03
CA PRO A 100 -8.59 -15.01 0.29
C PRO A 100 -8.83 -14.80 1.79
N ARG A 101 -9.44 -13.68 2.15
CA ARG A 101 -9.82 -13.37 3.55
C ARG A 101 -11.20 -13.96 3.86
N ILE A 102 -11.54 -14.07 5.16
CA ILE A 102 -12.82 -14.63 5.59
C ILE A 102 -14.03 -13.89 4.99
N ASN A 103 -13.96 -12.57 4.87
CA ASN A 103 -15.05 -11.77 4.28
C ASN A 103 -15.28 -12.05 2.79
N THR A 104 -14.26 -12.54 2.07
CA THR A 104 -14.39 -12.86 0.64
C THR A 104 -14.80 -14.30 0.38
N ILE A 105 -14.47 -15.24 1.30
CA ILE A 105 -14.79 -16.66 1.13
C ILE A 105 -15.97 -17.15 1.98
N ASN A 106 -16.49 -16.31 2.88
CA ASN A 106 -17.64 -16.68 3.71
C ASN A 106 -18.88 -16.88 2.81
N ASN A 107 -19.28 -18.14 2.62
CA ASN A 107 -20.38 -18.54 1.74
C ASN A 107 -21.79 -18.35 2.36
N VAL A 108 -21.88 -17.76 3.53
CA VAL A 108 -23.17 -17.46 4.20
C VAL A 108 -23.81 -16.25 3.54
N GLU A 109 -25.07 -16.39 3.23
CA GLU A 109 -25.89 -15.31 2.70
C GLU A 109 -26.30 -14.36 3.85
N GLN A 110 -25.94 -13.10 3.70
CA GLN A 110 -26.22 -12.04 4.66
C GLN A 110 -27.10 -10.98 3.98
N GLN A 111 -28.34 -10.91 4.35
CA GLN A 111 -29.25 -9.87 3.87
C GLN A 111 -28.95 -8.57 4.60
N ILE A 112 -28.37 -7.59 3.88
CA ILE A 112 -28.00 -6.28 4.46
C ILE A 112 -29.10 -5.24 4.30
N ASP A 113 -29.96 -5.41 3.32
CA ASP A 113 -31.18 -4.61 3.12
C ASP A 113 -32.25 -5.46 2.38
N PRO A 114 -33.46 -4.94 2.15
CA PRO A 114 -34.53 -5.72 1.49
C PRO A 114 -34.21 -6.25 0.10
N ILE A 115 -33.21 -5.70 -0.58
CA ILE A 115 -32.89 -6.05 -1.97
C ILE A 115 -31.46 -6.54 -2.18
N ILE A 116 -30.55 -6.40 -1.19
CA ILE A 116 -29.14 -6.77 -1.32
C ILE A 116 -28.77 -7.91 -0.37
N ILE A 117 -28.21 -8.97 -0.92
CA ILE A 117 -27.63 -10.10 -0.18
C ILE A 117 -26.14 -10.14 -0.46
N LEU A 118 -25.34 -10.11 0.62
CA LEU A 118 -23.91 -10.36 0.56
C LEU A 118 -23.63 -11.85 0.70
N LYS A 119 -22.70 -12.37 -0.11
CA LYS A 119 -22.26 -13.75 -0.06
C LYS A 119 -20.83 -13.83 -0.53
N GLY A 120 -19.93 -14.37 0.27
CA GLY A 120 -18.58 -14.69 -0.18
C GLY A 120 -18.56 -15.89 -1.15
N ASN A 121 -17.41 -16.13 -1.74
CA ASN A 121 -17.16 -17.25 -2.65
C ASN A 121 -16.08 -18.17 -2.07
N SER A 122 -16.49 -19.32 -1.56
CA SER A 122 -15.58 -20.31 -0.94
C SER A 122 -14.67 -21.05 -1.96
N ASN A 123 -14.90 -20.88 -3.27
CA ASN A 123 -14.14 -21.54 -4.33
C ASN A 123 -12.96 -20.71 -4.83
N MET A 124 -12.65 -19.58 -4.14
CA MET A 124 -11.50 -18.73 -4.52
C MET A 124 -10.18 -19.38 -4.19
N ASP A 125 -9.20 -19.13 -5.06
CA ASP A 125 -7.88 -19.72 -5.01
C ASP A 125 -6.82 -18.75 -4.44
N ASN A 126 -5.64 -19.26 -4.22
CA ASN A 126 -4.46 -18.51 -3.82
C ASN A 126 -3.91 -17.69 -5.00
N SER A 127 -3.67 -16.41 -4.78
CA SER A 127 -3.08 -15.52 -5.80
C SER A 127 -1.56 -15.53 -5.74
N ILE A 128 -0.91 -15.58 -6.89
CA ILE A 128 0.53 -15.37 -7.04
C ILE A 128 0.78 -13.91 -7.42
N LEU A 129 1.72 -13.30 -6.73
CA LEU A 129 2.13 -11.91 -6.91
C LEU A 129 3.58 -11.85 -7.37
N LEU A 130 3.86 -11.05 -8.39
CA LEU A 130 5.24 -10.71 -8.73
C LEU A 130 5.40 -9.21 -8.95
N ASN A 131 6.56 -8.68 -8.55
CA ASN A 131 6.84 -7.25 -8.59
C ASN A 131 8.32 -6.97 -8.88
N PRO A 132 8.77 -7.01 -10.14
CA PRO A 132 10.07 -6.49 -10.56
C PRO A 132 10.10 -4.96 -10.56
N ARG A 133 11.22 -4.38 -10.13
CA ARG A 133 11.50 -2.95 -10.21
C ARG A 133 12.96 -2.72 -10.58
N LEU A 134 13.19 -1.85 -11.56
CA LEU A 134 14.49 -1.30 -11.88
C LEU A 134 14.51 0.18 -11.54
N SER A 135 15.51 0.64 -10.84
CA SER A 135 15.70 2.05 -10.49
C SER A 135 17.13 2.52 -10.76
N HIS A 136 17.25 3.75 -11.18
CA HIS A 136 18.52 4.46 -11.34
C HIS A 136 18.55 5.65 -10.40
N THR A 137 19.68 5.85 -9.72
CA THR A 137 19.92 7.00 -8.85
C THR A 137 21.20 7.69 -9.31
N LEU A 138 21.12 9.02 -9.52
CA LEU A 138 22.21 9.91 -9.82
C LEU A 138 22.27 10.98 -8.72
N ASN A 139 23.40 11.08 -8.00
CA ASN A 139 23.65 12.06 -6.95
C ASN A 139 24.77 13.00 -7.33
N LEU A 140 24.44 14.16 -7.83
CA LEU A 140 25.38 15.26 -8.07
C LEU A 140 25.41 16.20 -6.85
N ASN A 141 26.39 17.09 -6.79
CA ASN A 141 26.57 17.98 -5.63
C ASN A 141 25.28 18.71 -5.22
N LYS A 142 24.57 19.31 -6.18
CA LYS A 142 23.35 20.10 -5.95
C LYS A 142 22.09 19.41 -6.43
N PHE A 143 22.20 18.34 -7.22
CA PHE A 143 21.09 17.64 -7.83
C PHE A 143 21.12 16.16 -7.47
N ALA A 144 19.95 15.60 -7.17
CA ALA A 144 19.73 14.17 -7.14
C ALA A 144 18.58 13.82 -8.06
N LEU A 145 18.79 12.87 -8.95
CA LEU A 145 17.78 12.29 -9.83
C LEU A 145 17.58 10.84 -9.46
N GLN A 146 16.34 10.46 -9.29
CA GLN A 146 15.93 9.06 -9.13
C GLN A 146 14.86 8.76 -10.16
N THR A 147 15.04 7.70 -10.92
CA THR A 147 14.04 7.18 -11.87
C THR A 147 13.78 5.72 -11.58
N GLY A 148 12.58 5.26 -11.87
CA GLY A 148 12.20 3.88 -11.65
C GLY A 148 11.16 3.41 -12.63
N VAL A 149 11.22 2.13 -12.97
CA VAL A 149 10.14 1.42 -13.66
C VAL A 149 9.83 0.17 -12.88
N SER A 150 8.56 -0.15 -12.72
CA SER A 150 8.12 -1.35 -12.03
C SER A 150 6.93 -1.98 -12.74
N TYR A 151 6.73 -3.25 -12.46
CA TYR A 151 5.62 -4.01 -13.00
C TYR A 151 5.06 -4.90 -11.88
N PHE A 152 3.79 -4.72 -11.56
CA PHE A 152 3.09 -5.59 -10.64
C PHE A 152 2.16 -6.51 -11.42
N TYR A 153 2.19 -7.78 -11.06
CA TYR A 153 1.33 -8.81 -11.63
C TYR A 153 0.67 -9.60 -10.49
N GLN A 154 -0.60 -9.89 -10.65
CA GLN A 154 -1.36 -10.77 -9.78
C GLN A 154 -2.31 -11.61 -10.62
N ASN A 155 -2.18 -12.95 -10.54
CA ASN A 155 -3.24 -13.85 -10.98
C ASN A 155 -4.30 -13.97 -9.88
N HIS A 156 -5.44 -14.56 -10.19
CA HIS A 156 -6.54 -14.73 -9.24
C HIS A 156 -6.82 -13.45 -8.44
N SER A 157 -6.83 -12.29 -9.15
CA SER A 157 -7.19 -11.02 -8.53
C SER A 157 -8.66 -11.03 -8.13
N ILE A 158 -8.92 -10.84 -6.84
CA ILE A 158 -10.27 -10.88 -6.28
C ILE A 158 -10.99 -9.58 -6.64
N ILE A 159 -12.15 -9.72 -7.28
CA ILE A 159 -13.04 -8.62 -7.60
C ILE A 159 -14.44 -8.92 -7.12
N SER A 160 -15.22 -7.87 -6.88
CA SER A 160 -16.66 -8.01 -6.57
C SER A 160 -17.42 -8.42 -7.82
N ASP A 161 -18.38 -9.31 -7.66
CA ASP A 161 -19.30 -9.77 -8.70
C ASP A 161 -20.75 -9.54 -8.28
N TYR A 162 -21.61 -9.23 -9.24
CA TYR A 162 -23.00 -8.86 -8.98
C TYR A 162 -23.92 -9.58 -9.95
N TYR A 163 -24.96 -10.21 -9.44
CA TYR A 163 -26.01 -10.83 -10.25
C TYR A 163 -27.37 -10.77 -9.55
N ILE A 164 -28.44 -10.94 -10.30
CA ILE A 164 -29.80 -10.95 -9.78
C ILE A 164 -30.27 -12.39 -9.61
N ARG A 165 -30.80 -12.70 -8.42
CA ARG A 165 -31.42 -13.97 -8.09
C ARG A 165 -32.66 -13.72 -7.23
N ASP A 166 -33.80 -14.24 -7.68
CA ASP A 166 -35.12 -14.15 -6.99
C ASP A 166 -35.48 -12.72 -6.56
N GLY A 167 -35.20 -11.74 -7.44
CA GLY A 167 -35.48 -10.32 -7.20
C GLY A 167 -34.49 -9.61 -6.26
N HIS A 168 -33.45 -10.29 -5.78
CA HIS A 168 -32.40 -9.72 -4.95
C HIS A 168 -31.12 -9.53 -5.76
N LEU A 169 -30.41 -8.45 -5.49
CA LEU A 169 -29.05 -8.23 -5.95
C LEU A 169 -28.09 -9.02 -5.05
N ILE A 170 -27.44 -10.03 -5.61
CA ILE A 170 -26.41 -10.78 -4.92
C ILE A 170 -25.07 -10.10 -5.17
N SER A 171 -24.42 -9.66 -4.10
CA SER A 171 -23.05 -9.17 -4.11
C SER A 171 -22.13 -10.28 -3.62
N THR A 172 -21.19 -10.71 -4.46
CA THR A 172 -20.26 -11.80 -4.20
C THR A 172 -18.87 -11.45 -4.69
N PHE A 173 -17.97 -12.42 -4.75
CA PHE A 173 -16.60 -12.26 -5.24
C PHE A 173 -16.27 -13.35 -6.27
N ARG A 174 -15.32 -13.00 -7.15
CA ARG A 174 -14.68 -13.94 -8.07
C ARG A 174 -13.19 -13.63 -8.19
N ASP A 175 -12.40 -14.59 -8.63
CA ASP A 175 -10.93 -14.49 -8.72
C ASP A 175 -10.38 -14.93 -10.08
N ASP A 176 -11.23 -14.94 -11.12
CA ASP A 176 -10.87 -15.30 -12.49
C ASP A 176 -10.14 -14.18 -13.25
N CYS A 177 -9.80 -13.09 -12.55
CA CYS A 177 -9.12 -11.93 -13.13
C CYS A 177 -7.61 -11.96 -12.94
N ILE A 178 -6.91 -11.40 -13.92
CA ILE A 178 -5.48 -11.10 -13.86
C ILE A 178 -5.32 -9.59 -13.79
N TYR A 179 -4.51 -9.13 -12.86
CA TYR A 179 -4.19 -7.72 -12.70
C TYR A 179 -2.74 -7.43 -13.06
N HIS A 180 -2.54 -6.47 -13.93
CA HIS A 180 -1.25 -5.94 -14.33
C HIS A 180 -1.17 -4.45 -13.97
N ARG A 181 -0.03 -4.01 -13.46
CA ARG A 181 0.22 -2.60 -13.15
C ARG A 181 1.64 -2.19 -13.47
N PRO A 182 1.95 -1.91 -14.76
CA PRO A 182 3.18 -1.21 -15.11
C PRO A 182 3.17 0.20 -14.55
N SER A 183 4.31 0.68 -14.10
CA SER A 183 4.48 2.05 -13.60
C SER A 183 5.87 2.58 -13.87
N ALA A 184 5.97 3.90 -14.02
CA ALA A 184 7.23 4.63 -14.10
C ALA A 184 7.18 5.84 -13.16
N ASP A 185 8.29 6.11 -12.49
CA ASP A 185 8.43 7.25 -11.59
C ASP A 185 9.75 7.98 -11.78
N MET A 186 9.72 9.27 -11.52
CA MET A 186 10.89 10.12 -11.52
C MET A 186 10.81 11.13 -10.37
N SER A 187 11.93 11.38 -9.71
CA SER A 187 12.05 12.49 -8.78
C SER A 187 13.38 13.23 -8.97
N ILE A 188 13.30 14.55 -8.93
CA ILE A 188 14.43 15.46 -8.98
C ILE A 188 14.47 16.23 -7.67
N THR A 189 15.60 16.21 -6.99
CA THR A 189 15.87 17.03 -5.83
C THR A 189 16.96 18.03 -6.18
N TYR A 190 16.73 19.30 -5.90
CA TYR A 190 17.68 20.39 -6.11
C TYR A 190 17.97 21.10 -4.80
N LYS A 191 19.25 21.14 -4.44
CA LYS A 191 19.77 21.78 -3.22
C LYS A 191 20.84 22.81 -3.61
N PRO A 192 20.46 24.02 -4.05
CA PRO A 192 21.42 25.05 -4.47
C PRO A 192 22.34 25.51 -3.33
N SER A 193 21.83 25.45 -2.10
CA SER A 193 22.52 25.82 -0.88
C SER A 193 22.12 24.88 0.28
N GLY A 194 22.78 24.99 1.41
CA GLY A 194 22.38 24.29 2.64
C GLY A 194 21.03 24.74 3.20
N THR A 195 20.52 25.88 2.74
CA THR A 195 19.28 26.50 3.24
C THR A 195 18.06 26.23 2.39
N LEU A 196 18.21 25.78 1.14
CA LEU A 196 17.11 25.55 0.22
C LEU A 196 17.12 24.12 -0.33
N ASN A 197 15.99 23.44 -0.23
CA ASN A 197 15.77 22.11 -0.76
C ASN A 197 14.44 22.10 -1.55
N MET A 198 14.52 21.75 -2.82
CA MET A 198 13.36 21.65 -3.71
C MET A 198 13.29 20.24 -4.26
N LYS A 199 12.09 19.64 -4.28
CA LYS A 199 11.85 18.32 -4.86
C LYS A 199 10.64 18.35 -5.77
N LEU A 200 10.81 17.81 -6.96
CA LEU A 200 9.73 17.54 -7.91
C LEU A 200 9.68 16.04 -8.15
N SER A 201 8.52 15.43 -8.06
CA SER A 201 8.32 14.02 -8.38
C SER A 201 7.07 13.82 -9.21
N GLY A 202 7.12 12.83 -10.09
CA GLY A 202 6.02 12.41 -10.94
C GLY A 202 5.99 10.91 -11.05
N GLN A 203 4.80 10.37 -11.21
CA GLN A 203 4.54 8.95 -11.40
C GLN A 203 3.49 8.76 -12.47
N TRP A 204 3.71 7.81 -13.35
CA TRP A 204 2.72 7.22 -14.23
C TRP A 204 2.43 5.79 -13.82
N VAL A 205 1.15 5.42 -13.84
CA VAL A 205 0.67 4.07 -13.51
C VAL A 205 -0.40 3.69 -14.53
N GLU A 206 -0.34 2.48 -15.02
CA GLU A 206 -1.38 1.86 -15.84
C GLU A 206 -1.95 0.67 -15.09
N HIS A 207 -3.26 0.64 -14.91
CA HIS A 207 -3.98 -0.48 -14.31
C HIS A 207 -4.69 -1.25 -15.41
N LEU A 208 -4.41 -2.54 -15.53
CA LEU A 208 -5.00 -3.43 -16.53
C LEU A 208 -5.60 -4.63 -15.81
N VAL A 209 -6.91 -4.75 -15.79
CA VAL A 209 -7.63 -5.92 -15.27
C VAL A 209 -8.23 -6.68 -16.43
N ARG A 210 -7.98 -7.98 -16.48
CA ARG A 210 -8.42 -8.90 -17.53
C ARG A 210 -8.92 -10.19 -16.90
N GLY A 211 -10.07 -10.67 -17.34
CA GLY A 211 -10.63 -11.98 -16.96
C GLY A 211 -12.13 -12.00 -16.95
N GLY A 212 -12.72 -13.13 -17.36
CA GLY A 212 -14.16 -13.25 -17.53
C GLY A 212 -14.71 -12.16 -18.45
N ALA A 213 -15.73 -11.44 -18.00
CA ALA A 213 -16.31 -10.30 -18.70
C ALA A 213 -15.61 -8.95 -18.38
N GLU A 214 -14.60 -8.95 -17.50
CA GLU A 214 -13.95 -7.71 -17.04
C GLU A 214 -12.76 -7.33 -17.92
N HIS A 215 -12.86 -6.10 -18.45
CA HIS A 215 -11.79 -5.45 -19.19
C HIS A 215 -11.67 -4.01 -18.70
N ARG A 216 -10.76 -3.75 -17.77
CA ARG A 216 -10.54 -2.41 -17.24
C ARG A 216 -9.15 -1.91 -17.56
N ASN A 217 -9.11 -0.68 -18.06
CA ASN A 217 -7.87 0.08 -18.26
C ASN A 217 -8.02 1.41 -17.56
N LEU A 218 -7.06 1.74 -16.71
CA LEU A 218 -6.99 3.04 -16.06
C LEU A 218 -5.54 3.54 -16.11
N SER A 219 -5.29 4.54 -16.94
CA SER A 219 -4.01 5.24 -16.95
C SER A 219 -4.08 6.48 -16.05
N ALA A 220 -3.09 6.67 -15.21
CA ALA A 220 -3.04 7.73 -14.24
C ALA A 220 -1.67 8.38 -14.16
N PHE A 221 -1.67 9.73 -14.07
CA PHE A 221 -0.50 10.51 -13.73
C PHE A 221 -0.73 11.22 -12.40
N SER A 222 0.31 11.28 -11.58
CA SER A 222 0.32 12.10 -10.37
C SER A 222 1.68 12.76 -10.19
N GLY A 223 1.70 13.90 -9.52
CA GLY A 223 2.93 14.64 -9.26
C GLY A 223 2.89 15.35 -7.92
N THR A 224 4.07 15.60 -7.37
CA THR A 224 4.26 16.34 -6.13
C THR A 224 5.42 17.32 -6.29
N ALA A 225 5.22 18.56 -5.91
CA ALA A 225 6.28 19.55 -5.77
C ALA A 225 6.40 19.93 -4.29
N MET A 226 7.63 20.07 -3.82
CA MET A 226 7.94 20.44 -2.44
C MET A 226 9.10 21.41 -2.41
N ILE A 227 9.03 22.39 -1.53
CA ILE A 227 10.10 23.32 -1.22
C ILE A 227 10.27 23.43 0.30
N ASN A 228 11.50 23.38 0.77
CA ASN A 228 11.86 23.63 2.17
C ASN A 228 12.95 24.70 2.22
N TYR A 229 12.77 25.67 3.09
CA TYR A 229 13.70 26.78 3.30
C TYR A 229 14.07 26.86 4.78
N TYR A 230 15.36 26.90 5.04
CA TYR A 230 15.93 26.93 6.39
C TYR A 230 16.71 28.22 6.57
N VAL A 231 16.38 28.99 7.59
CA VAL A 231 17.07 30.23 7.91
C VAL A 231 17.19 30.38 9.41
N ARG A 232 18.41 30.30 9.94
CA ARG A 232 18.70 30.32 11.37
C ARG A 232 17.82 29.31 12.13
N ASP A 233 17.00 29.78 13.04
CA ASP A 233 16.11 28.97 13.87
C ASP A 233 14.79 28.62 13.19
N PHE A 234 14.54 29.10 11.97
CA PHE A 234 13.29 28.90 11.24
C PHE A 234 13.44 27.88 10.11
N SER A 235 12.42 27.08 9.93
CA SER A 235 12.20 26.28 8.73
C SER A 235 10.81 26.48 8.18
N PHE A 236 10.72 26.64 6.86
CA PHE A 236 9.48 26.79 6.12
C PHE A 236 9.36 25.70 5.10
N GLY A 237 8.18 25.10 5.01
CA GLY A 237 7.87 24.07 4.04
C GLY A 237 6.61 24.40 3.26
N ALA A 238 6.62 24.12 1.98
CA ALA A 238 5.43 24.11 1.15
C ALA A 238 5.45 22.88 0.25
N SER A 239 4.31 22.21 0.11
CA SER A 239 4.13 21.11 -0.83
C SER A 239 2.79 21.17 -1.51
N ILE A 240 2.75 20.69 -2.76
CA ILE A 240 1.54 20.52 -3.54
C ILE A 240 1.57 19.17 -4.23
N ALA A 241 0.45 18.44 -4.18
CA ALA A 241 0.27 17.17 -4.89
C ALA A 241 -0.94 17.27 -5.82
N SER A 242 -0.77 16.81 -7.05
CA SER A 242 -1.84 16.75 -8.05
C SER A 242 -2.92 15.75 -7.63
N PRO A 243 -4.14 15.86 -8.20
CA PRO A 243 -5.10 14.76 -8.17
C PRO A 243 -4.45 13.48 -8.66
N ALA A 244 -4.79 12.37 -8.01
CA ALA A 244 -4.39 11.04 -8.42
C ALA A 244 -5.64 10.22 -8.79
N ARG A 245 -5.46 9.28 -9.71
CA ARG A 245 -6.44 8.22 -9.96
C ARG A 245 -5.81 6.89 -9.61
N ASP A 246 -6.59 6.01 -9.00
CA ASP A 246 -6.15 4.67 -8.61
C ASP A 246 -7.30 3.68 -8.83
N LEU A 247 -6.97 2.40 -8.89
CA LEU A 247 -7.93 1.32 -8.97
C LEU A 247 -7.90 0.54 -7.66
N ILE A 248 -8.93 0.73 -6.84
CA ILE A 248 -9.09 0.04 -5.57
C ILE A 248 -9.75 -1.31 -5.84
N ASP A 249 -9.23 -2.35 -5.15
CA ASP A 249 -9.72 -3.74 -5.26
C ASP A 249 -9.87 -4.18 -6.73
N SER A 250 -8.95 -3.71 -7.58
CA SER A 250 -8.92 -4.01 -9.03
C SER A 250 -10.17 -3.61 -9.81
N GLN A 251 -11.10 -2.85 -9.21
CA GLN A 251 -12.42 -2.60 -9.78
C GLN A 251 -12.94 -1.18 -9.58
N ILE A 252 -12.71 -0.56 -8.42
CA ILE A 252 -13.25 0.75 -8.08
C ILE A 252 -12.25 1.82 -8.49
N SER A 253 -12.65 2.71 -9.42
CA SER A 253 -11.85 3.88 -9.79
C SER A 253 -11.98 4.95 -8.72
N ARG A 254 -10.91 5.27 -8.02
CA ARG A 254 -10.83 6.36 -7.06
C ARG A 254 -10.10 7.54 -7.66
N LYS A 255 -10.73 8.73 -7.62
CA LYS A 255 -10.11 10.02 -7.96
C LYS A 255 -10.00 10.88 -6.72
N THR A 256 -8.78 11.37 -6.44
CA THR A 256 -8.51 12.32 -5.37
C THR A 256 -8.46 13.77 -5.89
N PHE A 257 -8.31 14.72 -4.99
CA PHE A 257 -8.24 16.15 -5.28
C PHE A 257 -6.81 16.68 -5.13
N TRP A 258 -6.58 17.93 -5.51
CA TRP A 258 -5.33 18.66 -5.21
C TRP A 258 -5.13 18.78 -3.70
N ARG A 259 -3.92 18.54 -3.26
CA ARG A 259 -3.56 18.71 -1.84
C ARG A 259 -2.37 19.63 -1.75
N TYR A 260 -2.41 20.58 -0.83
CA TYR A 260 -1.25 21.39 -0.49
C TYR A 260 -1.10 21.51 1.03
N GLN A 261 0.14 21.63 1.43
CA GLN A 261 0.51 21.79 2.83
C GLN A 261 1.51 22.94 2.94
N LEU A 262 1.33 23.75 3.96
CA LEU A 262 2.28 24.79 4.40
C LEU A 262 2.71 24.45 5.81
N SER A 263 3.99 24.63 6.10
CA SER A 263 4.54 24.45 7.44
C SER A 263 5.53 25.56 7.76
N ALA A 264 5.56 25.95 9.02
CA ALA A 264 6.56 26.83 9.57
C ALA A 264 6.97 26.30 10.94
N MET A 265 8.27 26.23 11.19
CA MET A 265 8.80 25.80 12.48
C MET A 265 9.87 26.76 12.95
N TRP A 266 9.85 27.07 14.25
CA TRP A 266 10.87 27.83 14.94
C TRP A 266 11.40 27.01 16.11
N ASN A 267 12.74 26.87 16.17
CA ASN A 267 13.43 26.17 17.25
C ASN A 267 14.49 27.11 17.82
N HIS A 268 14.36 27.44 19.08
CA HIS A 268 15.35 28.28 19.79
C HIS A 268 15.50 27.85 21.24
N GLY A 269 16.71 27.46 21.61
CA GLY A 269 16.97 26.93 22.96
C GLY A 269 16.08 25.74 23.27
N ASN A 270 15.29 25.86 24.32
CA ASN A 270 14.36 24.82 24.76
C ASN A 270 12.96 24.91 24.14
N TRP A 271 12.72 25.89 23.27
CA TRP A 271 11.43 26.11 22.64
C TRP A 271 11.39 25.55 21.23
N ALA A 272 10.30 24.89 20.90
CA ALA A 272 9.93 24.56 19.52
C ALA A 272 8.46 24.98 19.26
N ILE A 273 8.25 25.76 18.22
CA ILE A 273 6.92 26.17 17.76
C ILE A 273 6.75 25.69 16.33
N GLU A 274 5.70 24.94 16.08
CA GLU A 274 5.37 24.35 14.78
C GLU A 274 3.96 24.76 14.40
N ALA A 275 3.81 25.35 13.21
CA ALA A 275 2.54 25.68 12.59
C ALA A 275 2.40 24.89 11.28
N ASN A 276 1.30 24.20 11.11
CA ASN A 276 0.97 23.45 9.91
C ASN A 276 -0.42 23.84 9.41
N ALA A 277 -0.56 23.92 8.10
CA ALA A 277 -1.80 24.21 7.43
C ALA A 277 -1.98 23.30 6.22
N ASN A 278 -3.10 22.60 6.15
CA ASN A 278 -3.46 21.74 5.04
C ASN A 278 -4.70 22.27 4.34
N ASN A 279 -4.63 22.46 3.03
CA ASN A 279 -5.75 22.79 2.15
C ASN A 279 -6.66 23.95 2.65
N LEU A 280 -6.14 24.93 3.40
CA LEU A 280 -6.92 25.93 4.12
C LEU A 280 -7.95 26.67 3.24
N PHE A 281 -7.63 26.87 1.95
CA PHE A 281 -8.47 27.65 1.04
C PHE A 281 -9.20 26.80 0.00
N MET A 282 -9.16 25.48 0.12
CA MET A 282 -9.86 24.57 -0.80
C MET A 282 -11.29 24.31 -0.35
N MET A 283 -12.25 24.85 -1.09
CA MET A 283 -13.67 24.69 -0.77
C MET A 283 -14.25 23.32 -1.11
N LYS A 284 -13.62 22.53 -2.00
CA LYS A 284 -14.11 21.22 -2.45
C LYS A 284 -13.01 20.19 -2.45
N ASN A 285 -13.00 19.36 -1.43
CA ASN A 285 -12.09 18.23 -1.26
C ASN A 285 -12.84 16.92 -1.51
N ASN A 286 -13.18 16.66 -2.77
CA ASN A 286 -13.98 15.49 -3.13
C ASN A 286 -13.08 14.32 -3.46
N ILE A 287 -13.27 13.20 -2.78
CA ILE A 287 -12.83 11.88 -3.22
C ILE A 287 -14.01 11.26 -3.96
N VAL A 288 -13.77 10.81 -5.17
CA VAL A 288 -14.81 10.23 -6.03
C VAL A 288 -14.46 8.77 -6.29
N ASP A 289 -15.31 7.88 -5.82
CA ASP A 289 -15.24 6.45 -6.08
C ASP A 289 -16.32 6.07 -7.07
N GLU A 290 -15.94 5.38 -8.15
CA GLU A 290 -16.84 4.94 -9.21
C GLU A 290 -16.63 3.46 -9.49
N LEU A 291 -17.71 2.71 -9.43
CA LEU A 291 -17.81 1.33 -9.89
C LEU A 291 -18.81 1.26 -11.04
N SER A 292 -18.48 0.53 -12.08
CA SER A 292 -19.40 0.16 -13.14
C SER A 292 -19.24 -1.34 -13.41
N ALA A 293 -20.25 -2.12 -13.07
CA ALA A 293 -20.35 -3.54 -13.34
C ALA A 293 -21.66 -3.84 -14.10
N SER A 294 -21.84 -5.06 -14.60
CA SER A 294 -22.95 -5.43 -15.49
C SER A 294 -24.34 -5.22 -14.86
N TYR A 295 -24.49 -5.49 -13.56
CA TYR A 295 -25.77 -5.41 -12.84
C TYR A 295 -25.78 -4.36 -11.74
N TYR A 296 -24.64 -3.72 -11.45
CA TYR A 296 -24.53 -2.76 -10.38
C TYR A 296 -23.50 -1.67 -10.73
N SER A 297 -23.87 -0.44 -10.50
CA SER A 297 -22.96 0.69 -10.61
C SER A 297 -23.21 1.67 -9.49
N PHE A 298 -22.16 2.30 -9.00
CA PHE A 298 -22.29 3.41 -8.06
C PHE A 298 -21.27 4.50 -8.36
N LYS A 299 -21.62 5.70 -7.90
CA LYS A 299 -20.72 6.82 -7.80
C LYS A 299 -20.89 7.42 -6.41
N GLN A 300 -19.84 7.33 -5.62
CA GLN A 300 -19.77 7.90 -4.29
C GLN A 300 -18.87 9.14 -4.33
N ILE A 301 -19.35 10.22 -3.75
CA ILE A 301 -18.61 11.48 -3.62
C ILE A 301 -18.49 11.79 -2.15
N ASP A 302 -17.30 11.57 -1.61
CA ASP A 302 -16.97 11.89 -0.23
C ASP A 302 -16.38 13.31 -0.18
N GLN A 303 -17.15 14.23 0.37
CA GLN A 303 -16.69 15.58 0.63
C GLN A 303 -16.33 15.71 2.11
N SER A 304 -15.05 15.67 2.42
CA SER A 304 -14.56 15.81 3.79
C SER A 304 -13.74 17.08 3.95
N SER A 305 -14.39 18.17 4.37
CA SER A 305 -13.70 19.42 4.69
C SER A 305 -12.97 19.35 6.03
N SER A 306 -13.59 18.73 7.06
CA SER A 306 -13.08 18.73 8.43
C SER A 306 -11.79 17.95 8.65
N TYR A 307 -11.52 16.90 7.86
CA TYR A 307 -10.27 16.12 7.95
C TYR A 307 -9.16 16.59 7.01
N ASN A 308 -9.53 17.31 5.95
CA ASN A 308 -8.60 17.72 4.90
C ASN A 308 -8.25 19.20 4.93
N GLN A 309 -9.04 20.01 5.66
CA GLN A 309 -8.77 21.43 5.87
C GLN A 309 -8.52 21.67 7.34
N TYR A 310 -7.29 21.87 7.72
CA TYR A 310 -6.95 22.19 9.10
C TYR A 310 -5.71 23.07 9.20
N ALA A 311 -5.65 23.84 10.28
CA ALA A 311 -4.42 24.44 10.76
C ALA A 311 -4.19 23.97 12.19
N ASN A 312 -2.96 23.69 12.52
CA ASN A 312 -2.56 23.38 13.89
C ASN A 312 -1.36 24.23 14.28
N LEU A 313 -1.29 24.55 15.57
CA LEU A 313 -0.14 25.16 16.21
C LEU A 313 0.28 24.28 17.38
N LYS A 314 1.55 23.88 17.39
CA LYS A 314 2.14 23.09 18.45
C LYS A 314 3.25 23.91 19.09
N ILE A 315 3.21 24.06 20.40
CA ILE A 315 4.25 24.72 21.19
C ILE A 315 4.83 23.68 22.14
N VAL A 316 6.12 23.50 22.09
CA VAL A 316 6.86 22.55 22.94
C VAL A 316 7.95 23.30 23.68
N TYR A 317 8.01 23.10 24.99
CA TYR A 317 9.11 23.51 25.82
C TYR A 317 9.78 22.28 26.43
N SER A 318 11.07 22.10 26.20
CA SER A 318 11.85 20.96 26.72
C SER A 318 12.51 21.36 28.04
N PHE A 319 12.10 20.71 29.12
CA PHE A 319 12.74 20.87 30.42
C PHE A 319 13.93 19.93 30.50
N ASP A 320 15.15 20.46 30.46
CA ASP A 320 16.36 19.67 30.73
C ASP A 320 16.51 19.48 32.25
N TYR A 321 15.79 18.50 32.80
CA TYR A 321 16.00 18.07 34.18
C TYR A 321 16.60 16.66 34.18
N GLY A 322 17.93 16.58 34.54
CA GLY A 322 18.59 15.30 34.81
C GLY A 322 19.72 14.90 33.85
N LYS A 323 20.47 13.88 34.26
CA LYS A 323 21.54 13.25 33.47
C LYS A 323 21.00 12.72 32.15
N LYS A 324 21.57 13.15 31.01
CA LYS A 324 21.29 12.58 29.68
C LYS A 324 21.60 11.08 29.69
N THR A 325 20.57 10.24 29.83
CA THR A 325 20.72 8.82 29.61
C THR A 325 20.44 8.58 28.13
N SER A 326 21.45 8.12 27.41
CA SER A 326 21.33 7.71 25.99
C SER A 326 20.60 6.37 25.86
N LYS A 327 19.37 6.28 26.29
CA LYS A 327 18.50 5.14 25.97
C LYS A 327 17.52 5.59 24.91
N SER A 328 17.76 5.17 23.68
CA SER A 328 16.75 5.14 22.63
C SER A 328 15.58 4.30 23.13
N PRO A 329 14.35 4.80 23.16
CA PRO A 329 13.22 3.96 23.46
C PRO A 329 13.02 2.96 22.32
N ASP A 330 13.15 1.67 22.63
CA ASP A 330 12.75 0.59 21.75
C ASP A 330 11.22 0.63 21.60
N TYR A 331 10.72 1.37 20.64
CA TYR A 331 9.32 1.27 20.19
C TYR A 331 9.17 0.00 19.37
N LYS A 332 8.78 -1.07 20.00
CA LYS A 332 8.18 -2.20 19.30
C LYS A 332 6.79 -1.77 18.83
N HIS A 333 6.66 -1.44 17.56
CA HIS A 333 5.35 -1.33 16.93
C HIS A 333 4.68 -2.69 16.97
N GLN A 334 3.79 -2.90 17.92
CA GLN A 334 2.78 -3.94 17.80
C GLN A 334 1.69 -3.39 16.87
N ASN A 335 1.66 -3.87 15.65
CA ASN A 335 0.50 -3.72 14.78
C ASN A 335 -0.65 -4.54 15.38
N SER A 336 -1.45 -3.92 16.23
CA SER A 336 -2.74 -4.48 16.61
C SER A 336 -3.74 -4.16 15.50
N GLU A 337 -3.92 -5.08 14.57
CA GLU A 337 -5.09 -5.03 13.69
C GLU A 337 -6.34 -5.26 14.56
N SER A 338 -7.17 -4.24 14.64
CA SER A 338 -8.46 -4.34 15.34
C SER A 338 -9.35 -5.32 14.58
N ALA A 339 -9.86 -6.34 15.29
CA ALA A 339 -10.83 -7.30 14.77
C ALA A 339 -12.24 -6.71 14.61
N ILE A 340 -12.42 -5.42 14.84
CA ILE A 340 -13.71 -4.73 14.74
C ILE A 340 -13.81 -4.09 13.36
N LEU A 341 -14.61 -4.70 12.50
CA LEU A 341 -15.09 -4.08 11.27
C LEU A 341 -16.02 -2.91 11.66
N LYS A 342 -15.60 -1.69 11.37
CA LYS A 342 -16.51 -0.54 11.33
C LYS A 342 -16.93 -0.30 9.91
#